data_4ac2a4f24f7e51334a4e7b7fa2e36bfe
#
_entry.id   4ac2a4f24f7e51334a4e7b7fa2e36bfe
#
_cell.length_a   1.000
_cell.length_b   1.000
_cell.length_c   1.000
_cell.angle_alpha   90.00
_cell.angle_beta   90.00
_cell.angle_gamma   90.00
#
_symmetry.space_group_name_H-M   'P 1'
#
loop_
_entity.id
_entity.type
_entity.pdbx_description
1 polymer ?
#
loop_
_entity_poly.entity_id
_entity_poly.type
_entity_poly.pdbx_seq_one_letter_code
_entity_poly.pdbx_strand_id
1 'polypeptide(L)'
;AQRTANGLTRYWESWTDYLTTASRLYKYSFPDQLMIYAQRPDATACADYDIWNNRMNRYVRRGSKGIALLDESSGYPRLHYVFDVSDTGVRRNSRDPERWEMNDDLFKPVSEMLTAEYGISHERLSQQLVNIAEKLVNDYWDNNSGDILNIVDGSFFDDYDSSGKELQFKAAATMSVTYTLLERCGFEPEGYFDKDDFQAIHTFSTPDAVYALGAATSDISREVLRKIERTVKTTTRRRNVERMEEYEQQSELHEDRGLPAPEPDPQPAEDPAGQVRQAAPDVPDEPSPGAVPHDAPEREPVPAPDGGGADGREPDAADHGAASETEPGPGQGEPADGVGACLLYT
;
A
#
# COMPACT_ATOMS: atom_id res chain seq x y z
N ALA A 1 14.28 -2.13 -2.97
CA ALA A 1 13.45 -3.22 -2.49
C ALA A 1 14.25 -4.30 -1.77
N GLN A 2 15.16 -5.06 -2.42
CA GLN A 2 15.92 -6.15 -1.77
C GLN A 2 16.74 -5.70 -0.55
N ARG A 3 17.41 -4.53 -0.60
CA ARG A 3 18.14 -3.99 0.57
C ARG A 3 17.19 -3.63 1.72
N THR A 4 16.01 -3.15 1.40
CA THR A 4 14.99 -2.80 2.38
C THR A 4 14.41 -4.07 2.99
N ALA A 5 14.05 -5.07 2.18
CA ALA A 5 13.57 -6.36 2.64
C ALA A 5 14.54 -7.01 3.65
N ASN A 6 15.85 -7.06 3.34
CA ASN A 6 16.87 -7.63 4.21
C ASN A 6 17.01 -6.99 5.61
N GLY A 7 16.46 -5.79 5.80
CA GLY A 7 16.52 -5.08 7.08
C GLY A 7 15.23 -5.11 7.89
N LEU A 8 14.10 -5.40 7.24
CA LEU A 8 12.78 -5.24 7.85
C LEU A 8 12.53 -6.15 9.04
N THR A 9 12.93 -7.42 8.93
CA THR A 9 12.68 -8.44 9.95
C THR A 9 13.79 -8.56 11.00
N ARG A 10 14.83 -7.72 10.90
CA ARG A 10 15.92 -7.69 11.90
C ARG A 10 15.49 -7.09 13.23
N TYR A 11 14.62 -6.09 13.17
CA TYR A 11 14.10 -5.39 14.33
C TYR A 11 12.59 -5.31 14.20
N TRP A 12 11.89 -5.61 15.25
CA TRP A 12 10.42 -5.57 15.25
C TRP A 12 9.89 -4.17 14.94
N GLU A 13 10.58 -3.11 15.42
CA GLU A 13 10.24 -1.72 15.14
C GLU A 13 10.27 -1.43 13.62
N SER A 14 11.26 -1.94 12.91
CA SER A 14 11.33 -1.75 11.45
C SER A 14 10.19 -2.44 10.72
N TRP A 15 9.76 -3.60 11.22
CA TRP A 15 8.64 -4.32 10.66
C TRP A 15 7.31 -3.61 10.94
N THR A 16 7.08 -3.15 12.18
CA THR A 16 5.88 -2.41 12.56
C THR A 16 5.79 -1.04 11.87
N ASP A 17 6.88 -0.32 11.70
CA ASP A 17 6.95 0.91 10.90
C ASP A 17 6.50 0.67 9.45
N TYR A 18 6.96 -0.45 8.86
CA TYR A 18 6.49 -0.87 7.55
C TYR A 18 4.98 -1.19 7.57
N LEU A 19 4.49 -1.98 8.54
CA LEU A 19 3.08 -2.34 8.66
C LEU A 19 2.16 -1.13 8.81
N THR A 20 2.60 -0.10 9.54
CA THR A 20 1.90 1.19 9.66
C THR A 20 1.75 1.86 8.29
N THR A 21 2.79 1.86 7.46
CA THR A 21 2.69 2.37 6.08
C THR A 21 1.81 1.48 5.22
N ALA A 22 1.96 0.16 5.32
CA ALA A 22 1.18 -0.83 4.58
C ALA A 22 -0.32 -0.75 4.90
N SER A 23 -0.69 -0.46 6.15
CA SER A 23 -2.08 -0.31 6.58
C SER A 23 -2.81 0.81 5.82
N ARG A 24 -2.13 1.93 5.54
CA ARG A 24 -2.64 3.03 4.73
C ARG A 24 -2.71 2.68 3.25
N LEU A 25 -1.77 1.85 2.79
CA LEU A 25 -1.56 1.46 1.39
C LEU A 25 -2.03 0.02 1.09
N TYR A 26 -2.98 -0.51 1.86
CA TYR A 26 -3.41 -1.92 1.81
C TYR A 26 -3.94 -2.39 0.44
N LYS A 27 -4.23 -1.47 -0.48
CA LYS A 27 -4.67 -1.78 -1.84
C LYS A 27 -3.51 -2.12 -2.78
N TYR A 28 -2.30 -1.68 -2.44
CA TYR A 28 -1.07 -2.04 -3.16
C TYR A 28 -0.64 -3.48 -2.83
N SER A 29 0.06 -4.11 -3.75
CA SER A 29 0.74 -5.39 -3.51
C SER A 29 1.91 -5.21 -2.53
N PHE A 30 2.37 -6.28 -1.89
CA PHE A 30 3.54 -6.21 -1.01
C PHE A 30 4.77 -5.59 -1.69
N PRO A 31 5.16 -5.98 -2.93
CA PRO A 31 6.28 -5.35 -3.63
C PRO A 31 6.14 -3.83 -3.75
N ASP A 32 4.95 -3.36 -4.12
CA ASP A 32 4.69 -1.93 -4.27
C ASP A 32 4.68 -1.20 -2.93
N GLN A 33 4.05 -1.78 -1.90
CA GLN A 33 4.09 -1.25 -0.53
C GLN A 33 5.53 -1.10 -0.04
N LEU A 34 6.37 -2.12 -0.27
CA LEU A 34 7.78 -2.11 0.10
C LEU A 34 8.56 -1.01 -0.65
N MET A 35 8.29 -0.85 -1.95
CA MET A 35 8.91 0.20 -2.76
C MET A 35 8.46 1.59 -2.33
N ILE A 36 7.19 1.76 -2.00
CA ILE A 36 6.67 3.04 -1.47
C ILE A 36 7.30 3.33 -0.11
N TYR A 37 7.25 2.39 0.82
CA TYR A 37 7.84 2.53 2.16
C TYR A 37 9.32 2.91 2.10
N ALA A 38 10.11 2.24 1.26
CA ALA A 38 11.55 2.51 1.10
C ALA A 38 11.87 3.92 0.60
N GLN A 39 10.95 4.56 -0.13
CA GLN A 39 11.14 5.88 -0.72
C GLN A 39 10.38 6.97 0.05
N ARG A 40 9.25 6.60 0.66
CA ARG A 40 8.34 7.52 1.34
C ARG A 40 7.54 6.79 2.43
N PRO A 41 8.12 6.57 3.61
CA PRO A 41 7.45 5.83 4.69
C PRO A 41 6.21 6.56 5.25
N ASP A 42 6.10 7.87 5.07
CA ASP A 42 4.98 8.73 5.46
C ASP A 42 3.85 8.81 4.41
N ALA A 43 3.94 8.06 3.30
CA ALA A 43 2.92 8.07 2.27
C ALA A 43 1.54 7.67 2.81
N THR A 44 0.50 8.37 2.34
CA THR A 44 -0.88 8.17 2.82
C THR A 44 -1.85 7.75 1.73
N ALA A 45 -1.75 8.35 0.54
CA ALA A 45 -2.62 8.06 -0.59
C ALA A 45 -1.84 8.28 -1.89
N CYS A 46 -1.42 7.20 -2.52
CA CYS A 46 -0.63 7.25 -3.75
C CYS A 46 -1.48 6.94 -4.97
N ALA A 47 -1.20 7.64 -6.07
CA ALA A 47 -1.78 7.33 -7.37
C ALA A 47 -0.89 7.86 -8.50
N ASP A 48 -1.14 7.35 -9.72
CA ASP A 48 -0.48 7.83 -10.93
C ASP A 48 -0.81 9.29 -11.23
N TYR A 49 0.07 9.95 -11.97
CA TYR A 49 -0.13 11.33 -12.41
C TYR A 49 -1.48 11.55 -13.09
N ASP A 50 -1.90 10.63 -13.96
CA ASP A 50 -3.15 10.73 -14.70
C ASP A 50 -4.38 10.63 -13.80
N ILE A 51 -4.32 9.83 -12.75
CA ILE A 51 -5.40 9.76 -11.77
C ILE A 51 -5.53 11.09 -11.03
N TRP A 52 -4.42 11.64 -10.54
CA TRP A 52 -4.45 12.95 -9.88
C TRP A 52 -4.96 14.03 -10.81
N ASN A 53 -4.44 14.11 -12.02
CA ASN A 53 -4.75 15.19 -12.96
C ASN A 53 -6.16 15.08 -13.56
N ASN A 54 -6.57 13.89 -14.02
CA ASN A 54 -7.75 13.71 -14.83
C ASN A 54 -8.98 13.28 -14.02
N ARG A 55 -8.81 12.42 -13.00
CA ARG A 55 -9.94 11.93 -12.21
C ARG A 55 -10.19 12.76 -10.96
N MET A 56 -9.10 13.19 -10.27
CA MET A 56 -9.20 13.95 -9.03
C MET A 56 -9.16 15.46 -9.27
N ASN A 57 -8.88 15.91 -10.49
CA ASN A 57 -8.71 17.31 -10.84
C ASN A 57 -7.71 18.04 -9.90
N ARG A 58 -6.67 17.33 -9.48
CA ARG A 58 -5.53 17.84 -8.69
C ARG A 58 -4.33 17.95 -9.62
N TYR A 59 -3.33 18.74 -9.25
CA TYR A 59 -2.07 18.81 -10.00
C TYR A 59 -0.91 18.36 -9.10
N VAL A 60 0.02 17.62 -9.68
CA VAL A 60 1.28 17.31 -8.99
C VAL A 60 2.13 18.58 -8.96
N ARG A 61 2.60 18.97 -7.78
CA ARG A 61 3.39 20.19 -7.58
C ARG A 61 4.72 20.08 -8.31
N ARG A 62 5.18 21.20 -8.87
CA ARG A 62 6.49 21.29 -9.54
C ARG A 62 7.60 20.94 -8.53
N GLY A 63 8.50 20.03 -8.91
CA GLY A 63 9.59 19.57 -8.06
C GLY A 63 9.28 18.40 -7.16
N SER A 64 8.01 17.91 -7.11
CA SER A 64 7.69 16.67 -6.43
C SER A 64 8.43 15.49 -7.08
N LYS A 65 8.95 14.60 -6.25
CA LYS A 65 9.62 13.38 -6.71
C LYS A 65 8.61 12.24 -6.76
N GLY A 66 8.44 11.65 -7.95
CA GLY A 66 7.63 10.45 -8.08
C GLY A 66 8.25 9.27 -7.34
N ILE A 67 7.41 8.47 -6.72
CA ILE A 67 7.77 7.20 -6.10
C ILE A 67 7.82 6.16 -7.22
N ALA A 68 8.98 5.56 -7.44
CA ALA A 68 9.18 4.59 -8.51
C ALA A 68 8.65 3.22 -8.08
N LEU A 69 7.76 2.64 -8.89
CA LEU A 69 7.26 1.28 -8.77
C LEU A 69 7.68 0.47 -9.98
N LEU A 70 7.70 -0.85 -9.85
CA LEU A 70 8.08 -1.77 -10.91
C LEU A 70 6.82 -2.39 -11.52
N ASP A 71 6.58 -2.14 -12.80
CA ASP A 71 5.53 -2.77 -13.57
C ASP A 71 6.12 -3.90 -14.43
N GLU A 72 5.70 -5.12 -14.14
CA GLU A 72 6.12 -6.34 -14.86
C GLU A 72 5.01 -6.90 -15.77
N SER A 73 3.86 -6.23 -15.84
CA SER A 73 2.66 -6.70 -16.57
C SER A 73 2.87 -6.88 -18.07
N SER A 74 3.84 -6.18 -18.66
CA SER A 74 4.14 -6.21 -20.09
C SER A 74 5.21 -7.25 -20.50
N GLY A 75 5.65 -8.13 -19.57
CA GLY A 75 6.73 -9.10 -19.78
C GLY A 75 8.13 -8.50 -19.75
N TYR A 76 8.27 -7.19 -19.72
CA TYR A 76 9.52 -6.47 -19.51
C TYR A 76 9.36 -5.50 -18.35
N PRO A 77 10.25 -5.56 -17.34
CA PRO A 77 10.20 -4.66 -16.19
C PRO A 77 10.30 -3.20 -16.62
N ARG A 78 9.32 -2.39 -16.21
CA ARG A 78 9.30 -0.95 -16.48
C ARG A 78 9.08 -0.20 -15.17
N LEU A 79 9.69 0.97 -15.04
CA LEU A 79 9.38 1.87 -13.93
C LEU A 79 8.16 2.71 -14.31
N HIS A 80 7.19 2.76 -13.40
CA HIS A 80 6.16 3.78 -13.42
C HIS A 80 6.24 4.59 -12.12
N TYR A 81 5.60 5.75 -12.08
CA TYR A 81 5.75 6.66 -10.96
C TYR A 81 4.38 7.02 -10.39
N VAL A 82 4.25 6.84 -9.09
CA VAL A 82 3.09 7.34 -8.33
C VAL A 82 3.50 8.53 -7.48
N PHE A 83 2.51 9.34 -7.10
CA PHE A 83 2.68 10.51 -6.25
C PHE A 83 1.74 10.41 -5.07
N ASP A 84 2.22 10.76 -3.89
CA ASP A 84 1.36 10.85 -2.71
C ASP A 84 0.46 12.10 -2.78
N VAL A 85 -0.67 12.08 -2.11
CA VAL A 85 -1.62 13.20 -2.07
C VAL A 85 -0.95 14.49 -1.57
N SER A 86 0.00 14.38 -0.66
CA SER A 86 0.78 15.51 -0.14
C SER A 86 1.67 16.18 -1.20
N ASP A 87 1.97 15.50 -2.31
CA ASP A 87 2.68 16.08 -3.46
C ASP A 87 1.74 16.83 -4.41
N THR A 88 0.45 16.82 -4.16
CA THR A 88 -0.53 17.41 -5.06
C THR A 88 -1.07 18.73 -4.53
N GLY A 89 -1.54 19.58 -5.45
CA GLY A 89 -2.27 20.79 -5.14
C GLY A 89 -3.69 20.73 -5.69
N VAL A 90 -4.59 21.51 -5.08
CA VAL A 90 -5.99 21.55 -5.44
C VAL A 90 -6.25 22.57 -6.57
N ARG A 91 -7.21 22.24 -7.46
CA ARG A 91 -7.82 23.16 -8.44
C ARG A 91 -9.26 23.43 -8.03
N ARG A 92 -9.90 24.38 -8.68
CA ARG A 92 -11.35 24.57 -8.54
C ARG A 92 -12.06 23.26 -8.91
N ASN A 93 -12.91 22.74 -8.02
CA ASN A 93 -13.60 21.46 -8.14
C ASN A 93 -12.66 20.23 -8.09
N SER A 94 -11.55 20.31 -7.39
CA SER A 94 -10.75 19.13 -7.05
C SER A 94 -11.58 18.17 -6.19
N ARG A 95 -11.27 16.88 -6.33
CA ARG A 95 -11.78 15.84 -5.44
C ARG A 95 -10.65 15.43 -4.50
N ASP A 96 -10.96 15.23 -3.25
CA ASP A 96 -10.03 14.63 -2.31
C ASP A 96 -10.14 13.10 -2.35
N PRO A 97 -9.04 12.38 -2.08
CA PRO A 97 -9.11 10.93 -1.91
C PRO A 97 -10.08 10.60 -0.77
N GLU A 98 -11.06 9.74 -1.05
CA GLU A 98 -12.01 9.26 -0.05
C GLU A 98 -11.29 8.29 0.90
N ARG A 99 -10.54 8.82 1.86
CA ARG A 99 -9.99 8.03 2.97
C ARG A 99 -11.09 7.76 3.97
N TRP A 100 -11.37 6.50 4.19
CA TRP A 100 -12.34 6.14 5.22
C TRP A 100 -11.69 6.11 6.61
N GLU A 101 -12.46 6.48 7.59
CA GLU A 101 -12.07 6.45 8.99
C GLU A 101 -13.11 5.68 9.79
N MET A 102 -12.66 4.97 10.80
CA MET A 102 -13.53 4.24 11.69
C MET A 102 -13.96 5.16 12.83
N ASN A 103 -15.22 5.06 13.23
CA ASN A 103 -15.76 5.68 14.42
C ASN A 103 -16.75 4.74 15.11
N ASP A 104 -17.17 5.08 16.32
CA ASP A 104 -18.02 4.24 17.15
C ASP A 104 -19.32 3.81 16.46
N ASP A 105 -19.88 4.66 15.64
CA ASP A 105 -21.11 4.40 14.89
C ASP A 105 -20.94 3.34 13.80
N LEU A 106 -19.72 3.13 13.34
CA LEU A 106 -19.39 2.16 12.30
C LEU A 106 -18.99 0.79 12.84
N PHE A 107 -18.69 0.69 14.14
CA PHE A 107 -18.27 -0.58 14.74
C PHE A 107 -19.34 -1.66 14.57
N LYS A 108 -20.60 -1.36 14.84
CA LYS A 108 -21.68 -2.34 14.73
C LYS A 108 -21.91 -2.80 13.28
N PRO A 109 -22.12 -1.93 12.28
CA PRO A 109 -22.28 -2.34 10.89
C PRO A 109 -21.08 -3.14 10.36
N VAL A 110 -19.86 -2.78 10.73
CA VAL A 110 -18.65 -3.49 10.32
C VAL A 110 -18.58 -4.86 11.00
N SER A 111 -18.85 -4.95 12.32
CA SER A 111 -18.86 -6.23 13.05
C SER A 111 -19.91 -7.19 12.49
N GLU A 112 -21.11 -6.70 12.15
CA GLU A 112 -22.17 -7.51 11.55
C GLU A 112 -21.75 -8.04 10.16
N MET A 113 -21.14 -7.20 9.34
CA MET A 113 -20.61 -7.60 8.03
C MET A 113 -19.52 -8.66 8.19
N LEU A 114 -18.56 -8.45 9.09
CA LEU A 114 -17.47 -9.39 9.35
C LEU A 114 -18.00 -10.74 9.86
N THR A 115 -19.04 -10.72 10.70
CA THR A 115 -19.72 -11.94 11.16
C THR A 115 -20.38 -12.70 9.99
N ALA A 116 -21.05 -11.98 9.11
CA ALA A 116 -21.69 -12.59 7.93
C ALA A 116 -20.68 -13.21 6.96
N GLU A 117 -19.52 -12.53 6.75
CA GLU A 117 -18.49 -12.97 5.80
C GLU A 117 -17.62 -14.12 6.32
N TYR A 118 -17.21 -14.04 7.59
CA TYR A 118 -16.20 -14.97 8.14
C TYR A 118 -16.76 -15.95 9.18
N GLY A 119 -18.02 -15.77 9.60
CA GLY A 119 -18.64 -16.62 10.62
C GLY A 119 -18.10 -16.39 12.04
N ILE A 120 -17.35 -15.31 12.25
CA ILE A 120 -16.70 -14.99 13.52
C ILE A 120 -17.36 -13.74 14.12
N SER A 121 -17.90 -13.85 15.34
CA SER A 121 -18.45 -12.73 16.07
C SER A 121 -17.73 -12.55 17.40
N HIS A 122 -17.62 -11.31 17.85
CA HIS A 122 -17.10 -10.96 19.16
C HIS A 122 -17.69 -9.63 19.63
N GLU A 123 -17.76 -9.41 20.95
CA GLU A 123 -18.30 -8.16 21.52
C GLU A 123 -17.46 -6.93 21.17
N ARG A 124 -16.12 -7.10 21.08
CA ARG A 124 -15.17 -6.06 20.69
C ARG A 124 -14.71 -6.28 19.27
N LEU A 125 -14.80 -5.27 18.43
CA LEU A 125 -14.34 -5.32 17.04
C LEU A 125 -12.85 -5.66 16.94
N SER A 126 -12.00 -5.11 17.82
CA SER A 126 -10.57 -5.44 17.84
C SER A 126 -10.33 -6.94 18.01
N GLN A 127 -10.99 -7.60 18.94
CA GLN A 127 -10.84 -9.05 19.13
C GLN A 127 -11.44 -9.86 17.98
N GLN A 128 -12.51 -9.39 17.38
CA GLN A 128 -13.07 -10.00 16.17
C GLN A 128 -12.05 -9.99 15.02
N LEU A 129 -11.34 -8.88 14.82
CA LEU A 129 -10.28 -8.75 13.82
C LEU A 129 -9.11 -9.69 14.10
N VAL A 130 -8.68 -9.86 15.36
CA VAL A 130 -7.66 -10.85 15.75
C VAL A 130 -8.08 -12.26 15.34
N ASN A 131 -9.29 -12.66 15.71
CA ASN A 131 -9.80 -14.02 15.43
C ASN A 131 -9.96 -14.26 13.90
N ILE A 132 -10.32 -13.23 13.14
CA ILE A 132 -10.40 -13.28 11.68
C ILE A 132 -9.00 -13.42 11.08
N ALA A 133 -8.02 -12.66 11.57
CA ALA A 133 -6.64 -12.75 11.11
C ALA A 133 -6.08 -14.17 11.33
N GLU A 134 -6.28 -14.74 12.51
CA GLU A 134 -5.87 -16.11 12.82
C GLU A 134 -6.50 -17.12 11.86
N LYS A 135 -7.81 -17.04 11.65
CA LYS A 135 -8.51 -17.92 10.71
C LYS A 135 -7.94 -17.80 9.30
N LEU A 136 -7.83 -16.59 8.78
CA LEU A 136 -7.38 -16.37 7.40
C LEU A 136 -5.91 -16.74 7.18
N VAL A 137 -5.06 -16.59 8.19
CA VAL A 137 -3.67 -17.05 8.12
C VAL A 137 -3.62 -18.58 8.10
N ASN A 138 -4.45 -19.27 8.88
CA ASN A 138 -4.57 -20.71 8.80
C ASN A 138 -5.02 -21.17 7.40
N ASP A 139 -6.10 -20.56 6.88
CA ASP A 139 -6.61 -20.85 5.54
C ASP A 139 -5.55 -20.57 4.45
N TYR A 140 -4.77 -19.48 4.61
CA TYR A 140 -3.68 -19.12 3.69
C TYR A 140 -2.56 -20.15 3.71
N TRP A 141 -2.14 -20.61 4.89
CA TRP A 141 -1.14 -21.66 5.03
C TRP A 141 -1.61 -22.96 4.38
N ASP A 142 -2.82 -23.40 4.65
CA ASP A 142 -3.37 -24.64 4.12
C ASP A 142 -3.40 -24.66 2.58
N ASN A 143 -3.56 -23.48 1.96
CA ASN A 143 -3.59 -23.34 0.50
C ASN A 143 -2.21 -23.10 -0.14
N ASN A 144 -1.21 -22.59 0.61
CA ASN A 144 0.06 -22.13 0.04
C ASN A 144 1.30 -22.76 0.69
N SER A 145 1.15 -23.68 1.65
CA SER A 145 2.27 -24.22 2.44
C SER A 145 3.38 -24.82 1.60
N GLY A 146 3.05 -25.49 0.49
CA GLY A 146 4.04 -26.09 -0.41
C GLY A 146 4.97 -25.02 -1.02
N ASP A 147 4.41 -23.94 -1.50
CA ASP A 147 5.19 -22.82 -2.10
C ASP A 147 5.95 -22.06 -1.02
N ILE A 148 5.32 -21.82 0.13
CA ILE A 148 5.97 -21.14 1.27
C ILE A 148 7.20 -21.93 1.72
N LEU A 149 7.09 -23.24 1.92
CA LEU A 149 8.19 -24.08 2.37
C LEU A 149 9.38 -24.06 1.40
N ASN A 150 9.10 -23.97 0.08
CA ASN A 150 10.16 -23.83 -0.93
C ASN A 150 10.82 -22.43 -0.90
N ILE A 151 10.04 -21.38 -0.65
CA ILE A 151 10.53 -19.98 -0.64
C ILE A 151 11.37 -19.69 0.62
N VAL A 152 11.02 -20.26 1.76
CA VAL A 152 11.73 -20.02 3.03
C VAL A 152 12.99 -20.86 3.21
N ASP A 153 13.28 -21.76 2.28
CA ASP A 153 14.53 -22.56 2.29
C ASP A 153 15.77 -21.66 2.27
N GLY A 154 16.79 -22.01 3.02
CA GLY A 154 18.00 -21.19 3.21
C GLY A 154 17.85 -20.00 4.17
N SER A 155 16.71 -19.89 4.85
CA SER A 155 16.49 -18.91 5.93
C SER A 155 16.61 -19.59 7.31
N PHE A 156 16.40 -18.85 8.40
CA PHE A 156 16.39 -19.45 9.75
C PHE A 156 15.24 -20.44 9.99
N PHE A 157 14.35 -20.60 9.01
CA PHE A 157 13.37 -21.69 9.02
C PHE A 157 14.01 -23.08 8.94
N ASP A 158 15.24 -23.21 8.43
CA ASP A 158 15.93 -24.50 8.32
C ASP A 158 16.26 -25.11 9.67
N ASP A 159 16.26 -24.31 10.73
CA ASP A 159 16.43 -24.78 12.11
C ASP A 159 15.20 -25.51 12.67
N TYR A 160 14.06 -25.49 11.93
CA TYR A 160 12.79 -26.06 12.36
C TYR A 160 12.38 -27.25 11.48
N ASP A 161 11.68 -28.20 12.10
CA ASP A 161 10.93 -29.23 11.37
C ASP A 161 9.67 -28.62 10.70
N SER A 162 8.95 -29.42 9.92
CA SER A 162 7.77 -28.96 9.18
C SER A 162 6.71 -28.34 10.09
N SER A 163 6.48 -28.90 11.27
CA SER A 163 5.51 -28.36 12.23
C SER A 163 5.99 -27.05 12.85
N GLY A 164 7.30 -26.96 13.11
CA GLY A 164 7.93 -25.73 13.59
C GLY A 164 7.88 -24.63 12.53
N LYS A 165 8.13 -24.94 11.25
CA LYS A 165 8.01 -23.99 10.12
C LYS A 165 6.59 -23.44 10.03
N GLU A 166 5.58 -24.28 10.10
CA GLU A 166 4.17 -23.89 10.14
C GLU A 166 3.88 -22.93 11.29
N LEU A 167 4.32 -23.30 12.51
CA LEU A 167 4.09 -22.50 13.72
C LEU A 167 4.71 -21.10 13.60
N GLN A 168 5.98 -21.01 13.14
CA GLN A 168 6.68 -19.74 12.98
C GLN A 168 6.02 -18.87 11.92
N PHE A 169 5.64 -19.45 10.78
CA PHE A 169 4.93 -18.70 9.73
C PHE A 169 3.60 -18.16 10.23
N LYS A 170 2.76 -19.02 10.81
CA LYS A 170 1.45 -18.63 11.31
C LYS A 170 1.55 -17.57 12.40
N ALA A 171 2.48 -17.70 13.33
CA ALA A 171 2.69 -16.71 14.37
C ALA A 171 3.06 -15.33 13.78
N ALA A 172 4.08 -15.27 12.92
CA ALA A 172 4.51 -14.01 12.31
C ALA A 172 3.41 -13.39 11.42
N ALA A 173 2.73 -14.19 10.61
CA ALA A 173 1.68 -13.70 9.71
C ALA A 173 0.45 -13.21 10.49
N THR A 174 0.00 -13.94 11.53
CA THR A 174 -1.14 -13.54 12.35
C THR A 174 -0.88 -12.21 13.05
N MET A 175 0.30 -12.03 13.65
CA MET A 175 0.64 -10.74 14.30
C MET A 175 0.70 -9.61 13.27
N SER A 176 1.31 -9.85 12.10
CA SER A 176 1.44 -8.84 11.05
C SER A 176 0.09 -8.41 10.45
N VAL A 177 -0.79 -9.38 10.17
CA VAL A 177 -2.15 -9.10 9.67
C VAL A 177 -2.96 -8.36 10.74
N THR A 178 -2.93 -8.87 11.97
CA THR A 178 -3.67 -8.24 13.09
C THR A 178 -3.23 -6.79 13.30
N TYR A 179 -1.92 -6.52 13.34
CA TYR A 179 -1.37 -5.17 13.43
C TYR A 179 -1.92 -4.27 12.31
N THR A 180 -1.83 -4.75 11.07
CA THR A 180 -2.28 -3.98 9.89
C THR A 180 -3.78 -3.66 9.94
N LEU A 181 -4.61 -4.62 10.38
CA LEU A 181 -6.05 -4.43 10.51
C LEU A 181 -6.40 -3.44 11.63
N LEU A 182 -5.79 -3.59 12.80
CA LEU A 182 -6.03 -2.73 13.95
C LEU A 182 -5.58 -1.29 13.66
N GLU A 183 -4.36 -1.12 13.17
CA GLU A 183 -3.81 0.19 12.77
C GLU A 183 -4.74 0.90 11.77
N ARG A 184 -5.19 0.19 10.72
CA ARG A 184 -6.07 0.79 9.70
C ARG A 184 -7.46 1.13 10.23
N CYS A 185 -7.95 0.40 11.21
CA CYS A 185 -9.22 0.66 11.87
C CYS A 185 -9.13 1.70 13.00
N GLY A 186 -7.98 2.32 13.21
CA GLY A 186 -7.80 3.38 14.20
C GLY A 186 -7.67 2.88 15.65
N PHE A 187 -7.35 1.60 15.83
CA PHE A 187 -6.93 1.10 17.14
C PHE A 187 -5.43 1.34 17.31
N GLU A 188 -5.03 1.90 18.43
CA GLU A 188 -3.61 2.13 18.74
C GLU A 188 -2.89 0.79 18.99
N PRO A 189 -2.01 0.32 18.08
CA PRO A 189 -1.39 -1.01 18.21
C PRO A 189 -0.54 -1.17 19.47
N GLU A 190 0.06 -0.10 19.98
CA GLU A 190 0.90 -0.12 21.19
C GLU A 190 0.14 -0.62 22.44
N GLY A 191 -1.19 -0.54 22.41
CA GLY A 191 -2.04 -1.12 23.46
C GLY A 191 -2.30 -2.62 23.33
N TYR A 192 -1.91 -3.22 22.20
CA TYR A 192 -2.22 -4.61 21.85
C TYR A 192 -0.97 -5.48 21.67
N PHE A 193 0.19 -4.88 21.36
CA PHE A 193 1.39 -5.61 21.00
C PHE A 193 2.63 -5.14 21.75
N ASP A 194 3.55 -6.06 21.97
CA ASP A 194 4.90 -5.78 22.40
C ASP A 194 5.93 -6.51 21.48
N LYS A 195 7.23 -6.34 21.78
CA LYS A 195 8.29 -6.96 20.99
C LYS A 195 8.23 -8.49 20.99
N ASP A 196 7.68 -9.10 22.05
CA ASP A 196 7.65 -10.55 22.20
C ASP A 196 6.63 -11.19 21.25
N ASP A 197 5.58 -10.45 20.87
CA ASP A 197 4.60 -10.87 19.87
C ASP A 197 5.21 -10.98 18.46
N PHE A 198 6.25 -10.21 18.17
CA PHE A 198 6.92 -10.21 16.87
C PHE A 198 8.19 -11.06 16.79
N GLN A 199 8.49 -11.93 17.76
CA GLN A 199 9.71 -12.73 17.74
C GLN A 199 9.80 -13.64 16.50
N ALA A 200 8.70 -14.19 16.05
CA ALA A 200 8.66 -15.08 14.89
C ALA A 200 9.11 -14.42 13.57
N ILE A 201 9.06 -13.10 13.43
CA ILE A 201 9.51 -12.42 12.21
C ILE A 201 11.01 -12.60 11.95
N HIS A 202 11.81 -12.82 12.99
CA HIS A 202 13.27 -13.01 12.84
C HIS A 202 13.64 -14.28 12.09
N THR A 203 12.71 -15.25 12.00
CA THR A 203 12.89 -16.47 11.20
C THR A 203 12.98 -16.16 9.71
N PHE A 204 12.33 -15.08 9.26
CA PHE A 204 12.31 -14.61 7.87
C PHE A 204 13.59 -13.82 7.56
N SER A 205 14.74 -14.52 7.51
CA SER A 205 16.06 -13.90 7.42
C SER A 205 16.59 -13.69 5.98
N THR A 206 15.87 -14.18 4.98
CA THR A 206 16.20 -13.97 3.55
C THR A 206 15.20 -13.04 2.88
N PRO A 207 15.55 -12.35 1.77
CA PRO A 207 14.61 -11.53 1.01
C PRO A 207 13.35 -12.29 0.59
N ASP A 208 13.53 -13.54 0.14
CA ASP A 208 12.43 -14.37 -0.35
C ASP A 208 11.49 -14.78 0.80
N ALA A 209 12.03 -15.12 1.97
CA ALA A 209 11.24 -15.39 3.16
C ALA A 209 10.45 -14.13 3.60
N VAL A 210 11.08 -12.95 3.62
CA VAL A 210 10.38 -11.68 3.90
C VAL A 210 9.28 -11.42 2.87
N TYR A 211 9.54 -11.80 1.63
CA TYR A 211 8.54 -11.68 0.56
C TYR A 211 7.33 -12.58 0.80
N ALA A 212 7.56 -13.82 1.23
CA ALA A 212 6.48 -14.75 1.58
C ALA A 212 5.60 -14.22 2.73
N LEU A 213 6.22 -13.70 3.80
CA LEU A 213 5.50 -13.10 4.92
C LEU A 213 4.73 -11.85 4.49
N GLY A 214 5.39 -10.95 3.76
CA GLY A 214 4.80 -9.70 3.30
C GLY A 214 3.65 -9.90 2.32
N ALA A 215 3.76 -10.86 1.40
CA ALA A 215 2.69 -11.22 0.47
C ALA A 215 1.46 -11.74 1.22
N ALA A 216 1.63 -12.70 2.14
CA ALA A 216 0.54 -13.21 2.96
C ALA A 216 -0.14 -12.08 3.76
N THR A 217 0.67 -11.24 4.42
CA THR A 217 0.17 -10.09 5.20
C THR A 217 -0.63 -9.13 4.33
N SER A 218 -0.09 -8.75 3.17
CA SER A 218 -0.73 -7.82 2.23
C SER A 218 -2.03 -8.39 1.66
N ASP A 219 -2.03 -9.64 1.21
CA ASP A 219 -3.19 -10.25 0.55
C ASP A 219 -4.35 -10.45 1.51
N ILE A 220 -4.09 -10.97 2.70
CA ILE A 220 -5.11 -11.18 3.74
C ILE A 220 -5.65 -9.82 4.23
N SER A 221 -4.77 -8.88 4.56
CA SER A 221 -5.20 -7.56 5.04
C SER A 221 -6.02 -6.81 3.99
N ARG A 222 -5.60 -6.87 2.71
CA ARG A 222 -6.32 -6.26 1.58
C ARG A 222 -7.72 -6.83 1.43
N GLU A 223 -7.90 -8.14 1.56
CA GLU A 223 -9.20 -8.78 1.48
C GLU A 223 -10.15 -8.22 2.55
N VAL A 224 -9.74 -8.25 3.80
CA VAL A 224 -10.54 -7.79 4.94
C VAL A 224 -10.82 -6.29 4.86
N LEU A 225 -9.79 -5.47 4.65
CA LEU A 225 -9.90 -4.02 4.64
C LEU A 225 -10.75 -3.49 3.48
N ARG A 226 -10.76 -4.14 2.32
CA ARG A 226 -11.66 -3.77 1.21
C ARG A 226 -13.13 -4.00 1.55
N LYS A 227 -13.44 -5.05 2.31
CA LYS A 227 -14.81 -5.31 2.77
C LYS A 227 -15.23 -4.28 3.82
N ILE A 228 -14.35 -3.97 4.76
CA ILE A 228 -14.56 -2.92 5.76
C ILE A 228 -14.76 -1.56 5.08
N GLU A 229 -13.87 -1.15 4.16
CA GLU A 229 -13.99 0.10 3.41
C GLU A 229 -15.36 0.23 2.73
N ARG A 230 -15.79 -0.83 2.03
CA ARG A 230 -17.08 -0.84 1.33
C ARG A 230 -18.24 -0.64 2.29
N THR A 231 -18.20 -1.30 3.45
CA THR A 231 -19.24 -1.19 4.48
C THR A 231 -19.25 0.20 5.10
N VAL A 232 -18.09 0.74 5.45
CA VAL A 232 -17.94 2.09 5.98
C VAL A 232 -18.50 3.12 5.00
N LYS A 233 -18.04 3.11 3.75
CA LYS A 233 -18.49 4.05 2.71
C LYS A 233 -20.01 3.96 2.46
N THR A 234 -20.55 2.76 2.41
CA THR A 234 -21.99 2.56 2.19
C THR A 234 -22.81 3.05 3.38
N THR A 235 -22.40 2.74 4.60
CA THR A 235 -23.08 3.17 5.81
C THR A 235 -23.03 4.69 5.99
N THR A 236 -21.87 5.29 5.78
CA THR A 236 -21.69 6.75 5.84
C THR A 236 -22.55 7.47 4.79
N ARG A 237 -22.58 6.96 3.55
CA ARG A 237 -23.41 7.56 2.49
C ARG A 237 -24.90 7.47 2.84
N ARG A 238 -25.38 6.31 3.32
CA ARG A 238 -26.78 6.14 3.73
C ARG A 238 -27.15 7.11 4.84
N ARG A 239 -26.35 7.23 5.90
CA ARG A 239 -26.59 8.17 6.99
C ARG A 239 -26.60 9.62 6.55
N ASN A 240 -25.75 9.99 5.61
CA ASN A 240 -25.75 11.35 5.07
C ASN A 240 -27.06 11.66 4.32
N VAL A 241 -27.60 10.69 3.57
CA VAL A 241 -28.90 10.84 2.92
C VAL A 241 -30.01 10.97 3.95
N GLU A 242 -30.10 10.07 4.92
CA GLU A 242 -31.10 10.09 5.99
C GLU A 242 -31.08 11.45 6.74
N ARG A 243 -29.89 11.96 7.06
CA ARG A 243 -29.75 13.27 7.71
C ARG A 243 -30.20 14.44 6.84
N MET A 244 -29.95 14.38 5.54
CA MET A 244 -30.43 15.41 4.59
C MET A 244 -31.97 15.41 4.51
N GLU A 245 -32.58 14.22 4.44
CA GLU A 245 -34.04 14.08 4.42
C GLU A 245 -34.68 14.60 5.71
N GLU A 246 -34.08 14.28 6.86
CA GLU A 246 -34.53 14.80 8.16
C GLU A 246 -34.44 16.35 8.24
N TYR A 247 -33.34 16.92 7.71
CA TYR A 247 -33.17 18.37 7.68
C TYR A 247 -34.21 19.05 6.75
N GLU A 248 -34.47 18.49 5.57
CA GLU A 248 -35.47 18.98 4.66
C GLU A 248 -36.87 18.96 5.29
N GLN A 249 -37.25 17.84 5.94
CA GLN A 249 -38.52 17.72 6.66
C GLN A 249 -38.66 18.72 7.81
N GLN A 250 -37.61 18.95 8.57
CA GLN A 250 -37.61 19.95 9.64
C GLN A 250 -37.69 21.35 9.09
N SER A 251 -37.05 21.65 7.97
CA SER A 251 -37.07 22.93 7.32
C SER A 251 -38.49 23.27 6.80
N GLU A 252 -39.15 22.31 6.17
CA GLU A 252 -40.55 22.47 5.71
C GLU A 252 -41.51 22.72 6.91
N LEU A 253 -41.35 22.02 8.00
CA LEU A 253 -42.14 22.22 9.21
C LEU A 253 -41.92 23.60 9.86
N HIS A 254 -40.70 24.15 9.75
CA HIS A 254 -40.36 25.48 10.24
C HIS A 254 -40.98 26.57 9.35
N GLU A 255 -40.94 26.41 8.00
CA GLU A 255 -41.60 27.32 7.06
C GLU A 255 -43.13 27.39 7.32
N ASP A 256 -43.78 26.25 7.49
CA ASP A 256 -45.21 26.15 7.77
C ASP A 256 -45.61 26.88 9.08
N ARG A 257 -44.69 26.96 10.02
CA ARG A 257 -44.87 27.62 11.33
C ARG A 257 -44.40 29.07 11.37
N GLY A 258 -43.81 29.59 10.26
CA GLY A 258 -43.21 30.93 10.20
C GLY A 258 -41.98 31.10 11.10
N LEU A 259 -41.27 30.00 11.40
CA LEU A 259 -40.06 29.97 12.18
C LEU A 259 -38.83 29.99 11.27
N PRO A 260 -37.68 30.53 11.74
CA PRO A 260 -36.44 30.45 10.98
C PRO A 260 -36.04 28.97 10.74
N ALA A 261 -35.41 28.72 9.58
CA ALA A 261 -34.88 27.36 9.28
C ALA A 261 -33.97 26.84 10.39
N PRO A 262 -34.00 25.54 10.69
CA PRO A 262 -33.10 24.95 11.65
C PRO A 262 -31.63 25.17 11.24
N GLU A 263 -30.75 25.41 12.20
CA GLU A 263 -29.31 25.47 11.90
C GLU A 263 -28.88 24.10 11.39
N PRO A 264 -28.11 24.02 10.30
CA PRO A 264 -27.57 22.75 9.86
C PRO A 264 -26.65 22.18 10.95
N ASP A 265 -26.80 20.90 11.25
CA ASP A 265 -25.89 20.19 12.15
C ASP A 265 -24.44 20.44 11.72
N PRO A 266 -23.53 20.71 12.68
CA PRO A 266 -22.14 20.91 12.34
C PRO A 266 -21.64 19.68 11.56
N GLN A 267 -21.22 19.90 10.33
CA GLN A 267 -20.55 18.86 9.57
C GLN A 267 -19.38 18.34 10.40
N PRO A 268 -19.11 17.02 10.41
CA PRO A 268 -17.91 16.51 11.04
C PRO A 268 -16.72 17.34 10.53
N ALA A 269 -15.94 17.87 11.45
CA ALA A 269 -14.88 18.82 11.17
C ALA A 269 -14.02 18.29 10.02
N GLU A 270 -14.03 19.03 8.90
CA GLU A 270 -13.04 18.80 7.85
C GLU A 270 -11.67 19.00 8.50
N ASP A 271 -10.79 18.02 8.32
CA ASP A 271 -9.42 17.99 8.85
C ASP A 271 -8.75 19.38 8.70
N PRO A 272 -8.31 20.05 9.80
CA PRO A 272 -7.74 21.39 9.73
C PRO A 272 -6.47 21.50 8.86
N ALA A 273 -5.92 20.37 8.38
CA ALA A 273 -4.85 20.35 7.38
C ALA A 273 -5.27 20.85 5.99
N GLY A 274 -6.58 21.03 5.72
CA GLY A 274 -7.11 21.53 4.46
C GLY A 274 -7.23 23.06 4.34
N GLN A 275 -7.04 23.83 5.40
CA GLN A 275 -7.06 25.30 5.31
C GLN A 275 -5.77 25.83 4.71
N VAL A 276 -5.74 25.88 3.40
CA VAL A 276 -4.73 26.61 2.64
C VAL A 276 -4.83 28.10 2.99
N ARG A 277 -3.80 28.64 3.63
CA ARG A 277 -3.56 30.08 3.68
C ARG A 277 -3.72 30.64 2.28
N GLN A 278 -4.67 31.56 2.11
CA GLN A 278 -4.82 32.32 0.88
C GLN A 278 -3.44 32.90 0.54
N ALA A 279 -2.95 32.55 -0.64
CA ALA A 279 -1.73 33.12 -1.16
C ALA A 279 -1.90 34.63 -1.26
N ALA A 280 -0.97 35.35 -0.65
CA ALA A 280 -0.82 36.79 -0.86
C ALA A 280 -0.58 37.04 -2.36
N PRO A 281 -1.09 38.17 -2.90
CA PRO A 281 -0.91 38.47 -4.32
C PRO A 281 0.57 38.58 -4.67
N ASP A 282 0.94 38.01 -5.82
CA ASP A 282 2.27 38.06 -6.40
C ASP A 282 2.81 39.51 -6.40
N VAL A 283 3.88 39.70 -5.66
CA VAL A 283 4.74 40.89 -5.79
C VAL A 283 5.73 40.60 -6.92
N PRO A 284 5.86 41.46 -7.94
CA PRO A 284 6.83 41.21 -9.02
C PRO A 284 8.26 41.25 -8.48
N ASP A 285 9.07 40.27 -8.86
CA ASP A 285 10.50 40.17 -8.57
C ASP A 285 11.25 41.42 -9.05
N GLU A 286 11.83 42.19 -8.13
CA GLU A 286 12.89 43.14 -8.44
C GLU A 286 14.22 42.37 -8.64
N PRO A 287 15.01 42.74 -9.65
CA PRO A 287 16.29 42.05 -9.90
C PRO A 287 17.34 42.40 -8.85
N SER A 288 17.86 41.40 -8.17
CA SER A 288 18.99 41.52 -7.25
C SER A 288 20.27 41.85 -8.02
N PRO A 289 21.07 42.80 -7.53
CA PRO A 289 22.36 43.18 -8.13
C PRO A 289 23.50 42.27 -7.62
N GLY A 290 24.30 41.76 -8.55
CA GLY A 290 25.73 41.48 -8.35
C GLY A 290 26.08 40.03 -7.96
N ALA A 291 26.25 39.15 -8.92
CA ALA A 291 27.06 37.96 -8.77
C ALA A 291 28.56 38.30 -8.94
N VAL A 292 29.35 38.01 -7.92
CA VAL A 292 30.81 38.03 -7.97
C VAL A 292 31.28 36.66 -8.43
N PRO A 293 32.20 36.53 -9.40
CA PRO A 293 32.70 35.23 -9.83
C PRO A 293 33.69 34.67 -8.80
N HIS A 294 33.45 33.46 -8.33
CA HIS A 294 34.42 32.66 -7.59
C HIS A 294 35.15 31.73 -8.55
N ASP A 295 36.43 32.00 -8.72
CA ASP A 295 37.41 31.12 -9.36
C ASP A 295 37.44 29.76 -8.65
N ALA A 296 37.24 28.68 -9.41
CA ALA A 296 37.55 27.33 -9.01
C ALA A 296 38.85 26.86 -9.69
N PRO A 297 39.80 26.25 -8.98
CA PRO A 297 41.03 25.78 -9.60
C PRO A 297 40.79 24.48 -10.42
N GLU A 298 41.36 24.50 -11.60
CA GLU A 298 41.50 23.38 -12.51
C GLU A 298 42.16 22.16 -11.82
N ARG A 299 41.55 21.00 -11.90
CA ARG A 299 42.20 19.70 -11.58
C ARG A 299 42.69 19.09 -12.88
N GLU A 300 43.98 18.84 -12.97
CA GLU A 300 44.67 18.13 -14.02
C GLU A 300 44.18 16.68 -14.18
N PRO A 301 44.18 16.13 -15.42
CA PRO A 301 43.77 14.78 -15.67
C PRO A 301 44.88 13.75 -15.30
N VAL A 302 44.50 12.71 -14.60
CA VAL A 302 45.35 11.55 -14.28
C VAL A 302 45.46 10.64 -15.50
N PRO A 303 46.66 10.20 -15.92
CA PRO A 303 46.84 9.35 -17.09
C PRO A 303 46.42 7.91 -16.82
N ALA A 304 45.87 7.25 -17.85
CA ALA A 304 45.52 5.84 -17.91
C ALA A 304 46.81 4.97 -17.96
N PRO A 305 46.82 3.76 -17.38
CA PRO A 305 47.93 2.84 -17.57
C PRO A 305 47.80 2.10 -18.91
N ASP A 306 48.93 2.04 -19.58
CA ASP A 306 49.19 1.41 -20.86
C ASP A 306 48.96 -0.09 -20.86
N GLY A 307 48.71 -0.55 -22.07
CA GLY A 307 48.39 -1.91 -22.44
C GLY A 307 49.59 -2.87 -22.58
N GLY A 308 49.28 -4.10 -22.82
CA GLY A 308 50.12 -5.20 -23.27
C GLY A 308 49.28 -6.46 -23.20
N GLY A 309 48.95 -7.07 -24.25
CA GLY A 309 49.59 -7.71 -25.29
C GLY A 309 49.00 -9.09 -25.46
N ALA A 310 48.46 -9.31 -26.62
CA ALA A 310 48.18 -10.51 -27.39
C ALA A 310 48.50 -11.90 -26.79
N ASP A 311 47.61 -12.85 -26.95
CA ASP A 311 47.79 -13.97 -27.85
C ASP A 311 46.50 -14.78 -28.03
N GLY A 312 46.25 -15.10 -29.26
CA GLY A 312 45.15 -15.83 -29.81
C GLY A 312 45.19 -17.34 -29.62
N ARG A 313 44.06 -17.89 -29.83
CA ARG A 313 43.76 -19.18 -30.49
C ARG A 313 42.25 -19.46 -30.47
N GLU A 314 41.62 -19.30 -31.59
CA GLU A 314 40.62 -20.28 -32.07
C GLU A 314 41.39 -21.53 -32.56
N PRO A 315 40.81 -22.72 -32.66
CA PRO A 315 39.70 -23.03 -33.55
C PRO A 315 38.77 -24.16 -33.02
N ASP A 316 37.67 -24.31 -33.57
CA ASP A 316 37.15 -25.26 -34.54
C ASP A 316 35.74 -25.79 -34.22
N ALA A 317 35.00 -25.81 -35.30
CA ALA A 317 33.64 -26.29 -35.45
C ALA A 317 33.55 -27.82 -35.50
N ALA A 318 32.37 -28.36 -35.13
CA ALA A 318 31.66 -29.50 -35.77
C ALA A 318 30.32 -29.67 -34.99
N ASP A 319 29.19 -29.46 -35.59
CA ASP A 319 28.41 -30.16 -36.63
C ASP A 319 27.62 -31.37 -36.08
N HIS A 320 26.39 -31.47 -36.61
CA HIS A 320 25.34 -32.52 -36.47
C HIS A 320 24.43 -32.45 -35.27
N GLY A 321 23.11 -32.45 -35.39
CA GLY A 321 22.20 -32.75 -36.50
C GLY A 321 20.76 -32.82 -36.00
N ALA A 322 19.92 -32.31 -36.83
CA ALA A 322 18.56 -32.69 -37.26
C ALA A 322 17.50 -33.24 -36.26
N ALA A 323 16.36 -32.51 -36.30
CA ALA A 323 14.99 -32.99 -36.57
C ALA A 323 14.20 -33.65 -35.43
N SER A 324 13.08 -33.09 -35.05
CA SER A 324 11.77 -33.50 -35.56
C SER A 324 10.64 -32.62 -35.00
N GLU A 325 9.80 -32.22 -35.93
CA GLU A 325 8.50 -31.58 -35.76
C GLU A 325 7.53 -32.46 -35.00
N THR A 326 6.71 -31.80 -34.18
CA THR A 326 5.26 -32.18 -34.05
C THR A 326 4.51 -31.01 -33.44
N GLU A 327 3.72 -30.34 -34.23
CA GLU A 327 2.55 -29.59 -33.79
C GLU A 327 1.45 -30.56 -33.34
N PRO A 328 0.59 -30.14 -32.39
CA PRO A 328 -0.83 -30.11 -32.71
C PRO A 328 -1.52 -28.80 -32.31
N GLY A 329 -2.45 -28.44 -33.15
CA GLY A 329 -3.28 -27.25 -33.26
C GLY A 329 -4.33 -27.06 -32.15
N PRO A 330 -5.34 -26.21 -32.40
CA PRO A 330 -5.71 -25.09 -31.56
C PRO A 330 -6.80 -25.39 -30.56
N GLY A 331 -6.57 -24.99 -29.30
CA GLY A 331 -7.60 -24.88 -28.27
C GLY A 331 -8.07 -23.44 -28.13
N GLN A 332 -9.33 -23.21 -28.46
CA GLN A 332 -10.02 -21.95 -28.25
C GLN A 332 -10.14 -21.71 -26.74
N GLY A 333 -9.55 -20.61 -26.27
CA GLY A 333 -9.77 -20.05 -24.94
C GLY A 333 -10.16 -18.59 -25.12
N GLU A 334 -11.33 -18.25 -24.62
CA GLU A 334 -11.93 -16.93 -24.63
C GLU A 334 -11.01 -15.84 -24.03
N PRO A 335 -11.10 -14.59 -24.52
CA PRO A 335 -10.32 -13.50 -23.96
C PRO A 335 -10.90 -13.08 -22.62
N ALA A 336 -10.15 -13.29 -21.55
CA ALA A 336 -10.41 -12.63 -20.29
C ALA A 336 -10.17 -11.13 -20.46
N ASP A 337 -11.22 -10.34 -20.35
CA ASP A 337 -11.20 -8.89 -20.29
C ASP A 337 -10.36 -8.43 -19.11
N GLY A 338 -9.07 -8.21 -19.38
CA GLY A 338 -8.14 -7.55 -18.49
C GLY A 338 -8.33 -6.04 -18.55
N VAL A 339 -9.43 -5.53 -18.02
CA VAL A 339 -9.54 -4.10 -17.73
C VAL A 339 -8.69 -3.84 -16.50
N GLY A 340 -7.47 -3.38 -16.74
CA GLY A 340 -6.60 -2.81 -15.72
C GLY A 340 -7.26 -1.60 -15.09
N ALA A 341 -8.13 -1.83 -14.12
CA ALA A 341 -8.66 -0.79 -13.26
C ALA A 341 -7.56 -0.40 -12.28
N CYS A 342 -6.73 0.57 -12.66
CA CYS A 342 -5.91 1.31 -11.71
C CYS A 342 -6.88 2.10 -10.81
N LEU A 343 -7.35 1.44 -9.76
CA LEU A 343 -8.19 2.05 -8.74
C LEU A 343 -7.33 2.96 -7.87
N LEU A 344 -7.85 4.10 -7.49
CA LEU A 344 -7.29 4.94 -6.43
C LEU A 344 -6.99 4.07 -5.21
N TYR A 345 -5.72 3.97 -4.87
CA TYR A 345 -5.25 3.28 -3.68
C TYR A 345 -5.25 4.27 -2.51
N THR A 346 -6.42 4.50 -1.92
CA THR A 346 -6.60 5.30 -0.69
C THR A 346 -7.36 4.49 0.33
#